data_03a2f8444d67b7f8ffff237094338ad6
#
_entry.id   03a2f8444d67b7f8ffff237094338ad6
#
_cell.length_a   1.000
_cell.length_b   1.000
_cell.length_c   1.000
_cell.angle_alpha   90.00
_cell.angle_beta   90.00
_cell.angle_gamma   90.00
#
_symmetry.space_group_name_H-M   'P 1'
#
loop_
_entity.id
_entity.type
_entity.pdbx_description
1 polymer ?
#
loop_
_entity_poly.entity_id
_entity_poly.type
_entity_poly.pdbx_seq_one_letter_code
_entity_poly.pdbx_strand_id
1 'polypeptide(L)'
;MFFLVLPFYHLEKITKLAISIKSFFFIIFFLFFYNSQGQSLTNNVVVTIDSSIITELDLKKEIEFIKFINKSEINDNTAKTKKEITENLIDRKIKQIEVENAKIDINKIEIEKYFYNYLVSNKIDEEILNNFYKTHQLDNDYFKNIISIDLRWAKMIRQIYENRININLSEIDKQLKNDIKSTEVNEKLKNQLILSEKNKVLNKFSITHLERSKKKYLIKFL
;
A
#
# COMPACT_ATOMS: atom_id res chain seq x y z
N MET A 1 -33.65 30.73 -79.90
CA MET A 1 -32.70 31.13 -78.82
C MET A 1 -33.47 30.98 -77.51
N PHE A 2 -33.40 29.78 -76.94
CA PHE A 2 -34.13 29.48 -75.68
C PHE A 2 -33.14 29.56 -74.52
N PHE A 3 -33.29 30.57 -73.65
CA PHE A 3 -32.57 30.68 -72.39
C PHE A 3 -33.26 29.75 -71.38
N LEU A 4 -32.56 28.72 -70.91
CA LEU A 4 -32.96 27.88 -69.79
C LEU A 4 -32.69 28.63 -68.49
N VAL A 5 -33.72 29.14 -67.88
CA VAL A 5 -33.67 29.66 -66.51
C VAL A 5 -33.83 28.46 -65.56
N LEU A 6 -32.72 27.91 -65.13
CA LEU A 6 -32.71 26.91 -64.04
C LEU A 6 -33.14 27.58 -62.72
N PRO A 7 -33.97 26.92 -61.90
CA PRO A 7 -34.58 27.58 -60.76
C PRO A 7 -33.58 27.74 -59.62
N PHE A 8 -33.26 28.95 -59.28
CA PHE A 8 -32.48 29.38 -58.12
C PHE A 8 -33.05 28.85 -56.76
N TYR A 9 -34.24 28.34 -56.75
CA TYR A 9 -34.95 27.81 -55.60
C TYR A 9 -34.34 26.51 -54.98
N HIS A 10 -33.64 25.73 -55.77
CA HIS A 10 -33.00 24.51 -55.27
C HIS A 10 -31.69 24.76 -54.52
N LEU A 11 -30.95 25.80 -54.89
CA LEU A 11 -29.69 26.13 -54.27
C LEU A 11 -29.87 26.65 -52.82
N GLU A 12 -30.90 27.45 -52.59
CA GLU A 12 -31.22 28.01 -51.29
C GLU A 12 -31.68 26.97 -50.25
N LYS A 13 -32.38 25.92 -50.72
CA LYS A 13 -32.78 24.81 -49.86
C LYS A 13 -31.62 23.93 -49.50
N ILE A 14 -30.67 23.70 -50.38
CA ILE A 14 -29.46 22.90 -50.11
C ILE A 14 -28.52 23.61 -49.17
N THR A 15 -28.35 24.93 -49.30
CA THR A 15 -27.52 25.73 -48.38
C THR A 15 -28.10 25.81 -46.97
N LYS A 16 -29.42 25.95 -46.83
CA LYS A 16 -30.11 25.93 -45.51
C LYS A 16 -30.01 24.57 -44.85
N LEU A 17 -30.10 23.46 -45.60
CA LEU A 17 -29.95 22.10 -45.12
C LEU A 17 -28.49 21.85 -44.65
N ALA A 18 -27.50 22.30 -45.43
CA ALA A 18 -26.09 22.15 -45.09
C ALA A 18 -25.67 22.94 -43.84
N ILE A 19 -26.26 24.14 -43.65
CA ILE A 19 -26.05 24.95 -42.43
C ILE A 19 -26.68 24.29 -41.20
N SER A 20 -27.89 23.70 -41.36
CA SER A 20 -28.57 22.96 -40.31
C SER A 20 -27.79 21.71 -39.86
N ILE A 21 -27.21 20.95 -40.79
CA ILE A 21 -26.38 19.78 -40.52
C ILE A 21 -25.07 20.16 -39.79
N LYS A 22 -24.40 21.23 -40.25
CA LYS A 22 -23.18 21.76 -39.58
C LYS A 22 -23.48 22.22 -38.15
N SER A 23 -24.59 22.92 -37.94
CA SER A 23 -25.00 23.36 -36.61
C SER A 23 -25.35 22.19 -35.69
N PHE A 24 -25.96 21.13 -36.20
CA PHE A 24 -26.27 19.93 -35.45
C PHE A 24 -25.00 19.16 -35.04
N PHE A 25 -24.03 19.05 -35.93
CA PHE A 25 -22.72 18.46 -35.59
C PHE A 25 -21.95 19.28 -34.56
N PHE A 26 -22.06 20.61 -34.63
CA PHE A 26 -21.41 21.49 -33.66
C PHE A 26 -22.04 21.38 -32.26
N ILE A 27 -23.34 21.19 -32.18
CA ILE A 27 -24.07 20.96 -30.91
C ILE A 27 -23.67 19.59 -30.33
N ILE A 28 -23.61 18.53 -31.13
CA ILE A 28 -23.17 17.20 -30.69
C ILE A 28 -21.72 17.25 -30.21
N PHE A 29 -20.84 17.95 -30.93
CA PHE A 29 -19.45 18.12 -30.53
C PHE A 29 -19.33 18.84 -29.18
N PHE A 30 -20.13 19.89 -28.93
CA PHE A 30 -20.17 20.57 -27.63
C PHE A 30 -20.69 19.68 -26.50
N LEU A 31 -21.70 18.82 -26.78
CA LEU A 31 -22.22 17.87 -25.78
C LEU A 31 -21.18 16.83 -25.36
N PHE A 32 -20.27 16.42 -26.25
CA PHE A 32 -19.17 15.53 -25.89
C PHE A 32 -18.14 16.19 -24.95
N PHE A 33 -17.93 17.49 -25.03
CA PHE A 33 -17.02 18.20 -24.11
C PHE A 33 -17.64 18.50 -22.73
N TYR A 34 -18.95 18.52 -22.60
CA TYR A 34 -19.60 18.79 -21.32
C TYR A 34 -19.57 17.60 -20.35
N ASN A 35 -19.29 16.38 -20.81
CA ASN A 35 -19.27 15.20 -19.96
C ASN A 35 -17.92 14.84 -19.35
N SER A 36 -16.85 15.60 -19.60
CA SER A 36 -15.60 15.47 -18.87
C SER A 36 -15.60 16.31 -17.59
N GLN A 37 -16.59 16.10 -16.72
CA GLN A 37 -16.38 16.33 -15.30
C GLN A 37 -15.41 15.25 -14.83
N GLY A 38 -14.12 15.42 -15.13
CA GLY A 38 -13.08 14.76 -14.39
C GLY A 38 -13.35 15.07 -12.92
N GLN A 39 -13.76 14.06 -12.15
CA GLN A 39 -13.68 14.16 -10.70
C GLN A 39 -12.21 14.46 -10.43
N SER A 40 -11.90 15.73 -10.21
CA SER A 40 -10.66 16.13 -9.57
C SER A 40 -10.71 15.44 -8.21
N LEU A 41 -10.08 14.27 -8.11
CA LEU A 41 -9.71 13.71 -6.83
C LEU A 41 -8.77 14.75 -6.22
N THR A 42 -9.33 15.66 -5.44
CA THR A 42 -8.55 16.55 -4.60
C THR A 42 -7.82 15.63 -3.65
N ASN A 43 -6.56 15.39 -3.96
CA ASN A 43 -5.68 14.53 -3.17
C ASN A 43 -5.26 15.33 -1.94
N ASN A 44 -6.22 15.53 -1.02
CA ASN A 44 -6.01 16.32 0.18
C ASN A 44 -4.92 15.65 1.02
N VAL A 45 -3.99 16.46 1.49
CA VAL A 45 -2.97 16.01 2.43
C VAL A 45 -3.63 15.83 3.80
N VAL A 46 -3.44 14.67 4.41
CA VAL A 46 -3.97 14.34 5.75
C VAL A 46 -2.88 14.53 6.80
N VAL A 47 -1.65 14.11 6.45
CA VAL A 47 -0.50 14.20 7.36
C VAL A 47 0.74 14.62 6.57
N THR A 48 1.56 15.46 7.18
CA THR A 48 2.94 15.71 6.72
C THR A 48 3.94 15.15 7.73
N ILE A 49 5.02 14.56 7.22
CA ILE A 49 6.16 14.05 8.00
C ILE A 49 7.40 14.70 7.39
N ASP A 50 7.87 15.80 7.96
CA ASP A 50 8.85 16.72 7.36
C ASP A 50 8.46 17.07 5.90
N SER A 51 9.25 16.61 4.91
CA SER A 51 8.99 16.81 3.48
C SER A 51 8.09 15.73 2.85
N SER A 52 7.76 14.67 3.57
CA SER A 52 6.88 13.60 3.10
C SER A 52 5.43 13.88 3.43
N ILE A 53 4.52 13.40 2.57
CA ILE A 53 3.08 13.58 2.75
C ILE A 53 2.35 12.23 2.77
N ILE A 54 1.23 12.19 3.47
CA ILE A 54 0.22 11.13 3.39
C ILE A 54 -1.09 11.80 2.99
N THR A 55 -1.76 11.24 2.00
CA THR A 55 -2.96 11.83 1.40
C THR A 55 -4.21 11.03 1.73
N GLU A 56 -5.39 11.60 1.51
CA GLU A 56 -6.66 10.87 1.61
C GLU A 56 -6.71 9.66 0.67
N LEU A 57 -6.06 9.75 -0.49
CA LEU A 57 -5.98 8.64 -1.43
C LEU A 57 -5.12 7.50 -0.86
N ASP A 58 -4.00 7.81 -0.21
CA ASP A 58 -3.16 6.80 0.45
C ASP A 58 -3.94 6.11 1.57
N LEU A 59 -4.69 6.87 2.37
CA LEU A 59 -5.54 6.33 3.42
C LEU A 59 -6.62 5.40 2.86
N LYS A 60 -7.30 5.80 1.78
CA LYS A 60 -8.31 4.99 1.11
C LYS A 60 -7.71 3.69 0.55
N LYS A 61 -6.58 3.77 -0.13
CA LYS A 61 -5.86 2.61 -0.67
C LYS A 61 -5.46 1.63 0.44
N GLU A 62 -4.96 2.14 1.55
CA GLU A 62 -4.58 1.32 2.70
C GLU A 62 -5.78 0.64 3.35
N ILE A 63 -6.90 1.34 3.52
CA ILE A 63 -8.15 0.77 4.04
C ILE A 63 -8.59 -0.43 3.19
N GLU A 64 -8.68 -0.25 1.86
CA GLU A 64 -9.10 -1.31 0.96
C GLU A 64 -8.11 -2.49 0.97
N PHE A 65 -6.81 -2.21 1.03
CA PHE A 65 -5.80 -3.24 1.12
C PHE A 65 -5.91 -4.05 2.42
N ILE A 66 -6.10 -3.40 3.57
CA ILE A 66 -6.27 -4.08 4.86
C ILE A 66 -7.56 -4.93 4.87
N LYS A 67 -8.67 -4.44 4.31
CA LYS A 67 -9.90 -5.22 4.15
C LYS A 67 -9.66 -6.50 3.35
N PHE A 68 -8.96 -6.36 2.23
CA PHE A 68 -8.63 -7.48 1.36
C PHE A 68 -7.77 -8.54 2.06
N ILE A 69 -6.69 -8.11 2.70
CA ILE A 69 -5.74 -9.03 3.35
C ILE A 69 -6.36 -9.73 4.57
N ASN A 70 -7.12 -9.01 5.38
CA ASN A 70 -7.73 -9.56 6.60
C ASN A 70 -9.05 -10.30 6.33
N LYS A 71 -9.56 -10.26 5.10
CA LYS A 71 -10.88 -10.82 4.75
C LYS A 71 -11.97 -10.35 5.72
N SER A 72 -11.87 -9.10 6.18
CA SER A 72 -12.75 -8.53 7.20
C SER A 72 -13.45 -7.29 6.69
N GLU A 73 -14.73 -7.16 7.06
CA GLU A 73 -15.44 -5.90 6.92
C GLU A 73 -14.94 -4.93 8.02
N ILE A 74 -14.00 -4.08 7.64
CA ILE A 74 -13.59 -2.99 8.52
C ILE A 74 -14.63 -1.88 8.36
N ASN A 75 -15.21 -1.45 9.47
CA ASN A 75 -16.06 -0.27 9.47
C ASN A 75 -15.17 0.98 9.33
N ASP A 76 -14.89 1.36 8.06
CA ASP A 76 -14.04 2.47 7.68
C ASP A 76 -14.62 3.86 7.99
N ASN A 77 -15.89 3.92 8.39
CA ASN A 77 -16.56 5.17 8.73
C ASN A 77 -16.32 5.63 10.17
N THR A 78 -15.69 4.82 11.01
CA THR A 78 -15.39 5.26 12.37
C THR A 78 -14.11 6.11 12.42
N ALA A 79 -14.17 7.23 13.15
CA ALA A 79 -13.00 8.08 13.38
C ALA A 79 -11.83 7.30 14.00
N LYS A 80 -12.12 6.31 14.84
CA LYS A 80 -11.14 5.43 15.47
C LYS A 80 -10.38 4.61 14.43
N THR A 81 -11.09 3.94 13.50
CA THR A 81 -10.47 3.13 12.44
C THR A 81 -9.59 3.98 11.53
N LYS A 82 -10.08 5.15 11.11
CA LYS A 82 -9.29 6.08 10.29
C LYS A 82 -8.01 6.52 11.00
N LYS A 83 -8.10 6.82 12.29
CA LYS A 83 -6.93 7.19 13.11
C LYS A 83 -5.91 6.06 13.16
N GLU A 84 -6.33 4.83 13.48
CA GLU A 84 -5.44 3.67 13.56
C GLU A 84 -4.73 3.39 12.23
N ILE A 85 -5.45 3.49 11.10
CA ILE A 85 -4.87 3.28 9.77
C ILE A 85 -3.91 4.41 9.41
N THR A 86 -4.25 5.66 9.78
CA THR A 86 -3.35 6.81 9.58
C THR A 86 -2.05 6.63 10.39
N GLU A 87 -2.13 6.18 11.63
CA GLU A 87 -0.96 5.87 12.46
C GLU A 87 -0.10 4.76 11.83
N ASN A 88 -0.70 3.70 11.28
CA ASN A 88 0.04 2.65 10.56
C ASN A 88 0.75 3.18 9.31
N LEU A 89 0.12 4.10 8.57
CA LEU A 89 0.76 4.75 7.40
C LEU A 89 1.93 5.64 7.84
N ILE A 90 1.79 6.38 8.94
CA ILE A 90 2.87 7.18 9.54
C ILE A 90 4.04 6.27 9.92
N ASP A 91 3.77 5.18 10.62
CA ASP A 91 4.77 4.21 11.06
C ASP A 91 5.54 3.61 9.88
N ARG A 92 4.82 3.22 8.84
CA ARG A 92 5.42 2.69 7.60
C ARG A 92 6.28 3.75 6.89
N LYS A 93 5.79 4.98 6.82
CA LYS A 93 6.54 6.08 6.20
C LYS A 93 7.83 6.39 6.93
N ILE A 94 7.78 6.41 8.26
CA ILE A 94 8.98 6.61 9.10
C ILE A 94 9.97 5.45 8.94
N LYS A 95 9.49 4.19 8.96
CA LYS A 95 10.34 3.02 8.67
C LYS A 95 11.02 3.17 7.32
N GLN A 96 10.28 3.57 6.28
CA GLN A 96 10.80 3.79 4.94
C GLN A 96 11.94 4.83 4.97
N ILE A 97 11.71 5.99 5.56
CA ILE A 97 12.71 7.06 5.65
C ILE A 97 13.97 6.59 6.41
N GLU A 98 13.80 5.92 7.55
CA GLU A 98 14.94 5.45 8.36
C GLU A 98 15.78 4.39 7.61
N VAL A 99 15.15 3.43 6.89
CA VAL A 99 15.89 2.42 6.15
C VAL A 99 16.57 2.98 4.90
N GLU A 100 15.99 4.00 4.27
CA GLU A 100 16.59 4.74 3.16
C GLU A 100 17.80 5.54 3.63
N ASN A 101 17.69 6.28 4.73
CA ASN A 101 18.78 7.03 5.34
C ASN A 101 19.93 6.12 5.79
N ALA A 102 19.60 4.95 6.33
CA ALA A 102 20.58 3.94 6.73
C ALA A 102 21.16 3.13 5.55
N LYS A 103 20.66 3.36 4.32
CA LYS A 103 21.05 2.64 3.09
C LYS A 103 20.93 1.12 3.25
N ILE A 104 19.88 0.69 3.91
CA ILE A 104 19.59 -0.74 4.08
C ILE A 104 19.02 -1.28 2.78
N ASP A 105 19.70 -2.22 2.17
CA ASP A 105 19.25 -2.92 0.98
C ASP A 105 18.82 -4.34 1.27
N ILE A 106 17.93 -4.88 0.43
CA ILE A 106 17.44 -6.26 0.50
C ILE A 106 17.40 -6.88 -0.90
N ASN A 107 17.67 -8.17 -0.99
CA ASN A 107 17.63 -8.88 -2.26
C ASN A 107 16.18 -9.00 -2.76
N LYS A 108 15.96 -8.70 -4.04
CA LYS A 108 14.66 -8.86 -4.69
C LYS A 108 14.12 -10.29 -4.56
N ILE A 109 14.98 -11.30 -4.64
CA ILE A 109 14.60 -12.73 -4.45
C ILE A 109 14.00 -12.97 -3.05
N GLU A 110 14.50 -12.29 -2.04
CA GLU A 110 13.99 -12.41 -0.67
C GLU A 110 12.58 -11.80 -0.55
N ILE A 111 12.35 -10.66 -1.20
CA ILE A 111 11.02 -10.02 -1.26
C ILE A 111 10.02 -10.96 -1.96
N GLU A 112 10.39 -11.50 -3.13
CA GLU A 112 9.53 -12.42 -3.89
C GLU A 112 9.21 -13.68 -3.09
N LYS A 113 10.20 -14.26 -2.42
CA LYS A 113 10.00 -15.44 -1.55
C LYS A 113 9.04 -15.15 -0.41
N TYR A 114 9.19 -13.99 0.23
CA TYR A 114 8.30 -13.59 1.33
C TYR A 114 6.88 -13.34 0.83
N PHE A 115 6.75 -12.65 -0.28
CA PHE A 115 5.47 -12.39 -0.93
C PHE A 115 4.74 -13.69 -1.28
N TYR A 116 5.41 -14.60 -1.98
CA TYR A 116 4.83 -15.88 -2.36
C TYR A 116 4.40 -16.71 -1.13
N ASN A 117 5.27 -16.83 -0.12
CA ASN A 117 4.95 -17.55 1.10
C ASN A 117 3.74 -16.95 1.83
N TYR A 118 3.61 -15.62 1.81
CA TYR A 118 2.47 -14.95 2.39
C TYR A 118 1.17 -15.30 1.65
N LEU A 119 1.17 -15.25 0.33
CA LEU A 119 0.00 -15.60 -0.48
C LEU A 119 -0.44 -17.05 -0.21
N VAL A 120 0.50 -17.99 -0.25
CA VAL A 120 0.22 -19.42 0.01
C VAL A 120 -0.33 -19.63 1.42
N SER A 121 0.31 -19.05 2.45
CA SER A 121 -0.11 -19.21 3.84
C SER A 121 -1.49 -18.65 4.13
N ASN A 122 -1.89 -17.57 3.43
CA ASN A 122 -3.18 -16.94 3.59
C ASN A 122 -4.22 -17.37 2.55
N LYS A 123 -3.86 -18.34 1.68
CA LYS A 123 -4.73 -18.83 0.61
C LYS A 123 -5.25 -17.68 -0.27
N ILE A 124 -4.37 -16.78 -0.64
CA ILE A 124 -4.66 -15.69 -1.56
C ILE A 124 -4.17 -16.11 -2.94
N ASP A 125 -5.09 -16.13 -3.90
CA ASP A 125 -4.77 -16.38 -5.30
C ASP A 125 -4.15 -15.11 -5.92
N GLU A 126 -3.10 -15.29 -6.71
CA GLU A 126 -2.39 -14.16 -7.35
C GLU A 126 -3.28 -13.45 -8.38
N GLU A 127 -4.17 -14.17 -9.07
CA GLU A 127 -5.12 -13.57 -10.00
C GLU A 127 -6.14 -12.71 -9.25
N ILE A 128 -6.65 -13.18 -8.11
CA ILE A 128 -7.54 -12.41 -7.23
C ILE A 128 -6.85 -11.14 -6.75
N LEU A 129 -5.58 -11.24 -6.34
CA LEU A 129 -4.79 -10.07 -5.91
C LEU A 129 -4.59 -9.08 -7.06
N ASN A 130 -4.25 -9.54 -8.26
CA ASN A 130 -4.08 -8.69 -9.43
C ASN A 130 -5.38 -7.98 -9.84
N ASN A 131 -6.52 -8.67 -9.75
CA ASN A 131 -7.83 -8.07 -9.98
C ASN A 131 -8.17 -7.01 -8.92
N PHE A 132 -7.82 -7.27 -7.65
CA PHE A 132 -7.95 -6.32 -6.57
C PHE A 132 -7.13 -5.04 -6.85
N TYR A 133 -5.86 -5.16 -7.24
CA TYR A 133 -5.03 -4.02 -7.59
C TYR A 133 -5.63 -3.17 -8.71
N LYS A 134 -6.13 -3.80 -9.77
CA LYS A 134 -6.79 -3.09 -10.88
C LYS A 134 -8.05 -2.35 -10.43
N THR A 135 -8.89 -3.02 -9.64
CA THR A 135 -10.16 -2.46 -9.16
C THR A 135 -9.95 -1.24 -8.27
N HIS A 136 -8.93 -1.28 -7.41
CA HIS A 136 -8.65 -0.22 -6.43
C HIS A 136 -7.54 0.75 -6.87
N GLN A 137 -7.09 0.66 -8.13
CA GLN A 137 -6.04 1.51 -8.71
C GLN A 137 -4.75 1.50 -7.87
N LEU A 138 -4.36 0.31 -7.39
CA LEU A 138 -3.11 0.07 -6.69
C LEU A 138 -2.03 -0.32 -7.69
N ASP A 139 -0.77 0.02 -7.36
CA ASP A 139 0.37 -0.48 -8.12
C ASP A 139 0.49 -2.00 -7.98
N ASN A 140 0.91 -2.69 -9.04
CA ASN A 140 1.09 -4.14 -9.02
C ASN A 140 2.09 -4.60 -7.94
N ASP A 141 3.01 -3.74 -7.55
CA ASP A 141 4.01 -4.00 -6.51
C ASP A 141 3.62 -3.44 -5.14
N TYR A 142 2.37 -2.96 -4.96
CA TYR A 142 1.96 -2.30 -3.72
C TYR A 142 2.28 -3.14 -2.48
N PHE A 143 1.89 -4.40 -2.46
CA PHE A 143 2.17 -5.30 -1.35
C PHE A 143 3.66 -5.66 -1.22
N LYS A 144 4.36 -5.87 -2.35
CA LYS A 144 5.81 -6.12 -2.34
C LYS A 144 6.59 -4.94 -1.78
N ASN A 145 6.13 -3.71 -2.04
CA ASN A 145 6.74 -2.51 -1.46
C ASN A 145 6.57 -2.47 0.06
N ILE A 146 5.40 -2.84 0.59
CA ILE A 146 5.17 -2.97 2.04
C ILE A 146 6.13 -4.01 2.63
N ILE A 147 6.19 -5.20 2.04
CA ILE A 147 7.12 -6.28 2.46
C ILE A 147 8.58 -5.78 2.42
N SER A 148 8.97 -5.10 1.36
CA SER A 148 10.33 -4.56 1.23
C SER A 148 10.69 -3.60 2.36
N ILE A 149 9.79 -2.71 2.75
CA ILE A 149 10.00 -1.79 3.87
C ILE A 149 10.16 -2.57 5.17
N ASP A 150 9.29 -3.53 5.45
CA ASP A 150 9.33 -4.30 6.70
C ASP A 150 10.57 -5.21 6.78
N LEU A 151 10.99 -5.83 5.68
CA LEU A 151 12.22 -6.64 5.64
C LEU A 151 13.48 -5.79 5.85
N ARG A 152 13.56 -4.63 5.19
CA ARG A 152 14.67 -3.67 5.40
C ARG A 152 14.70 -3.16 6.85
N TRP A 153 13.53 -2.84 7.40
CA TRP A 153 13.41 -2.43 8.80
C TRP A 153 13.88 -3.52 9.74
N ALA A 154 13.41 -4.77 9.58
CA ALA A 154 13.82 -5.90 10.40
C ALA A 154 15.34 -6.14 10.31
N LYS A 155 15.94 -6.02 9.11
CA LYS A 155 17.39 -6.11 8.89
C LYS A 155 18.13 -5.01 9.65
N MET A 156 17.68 -3.77 9.55
CA MET A 156 18.26 -2.63 10.26
C MET A 156 18.23 -2.83 11.79
N ILE A 157 17.07 -3.21 12.32
CA ILE A 157 16.91 -3.47 13.76
C ILE A 157 17.86 -4.59 14.23
N ARG A 158 18.00 -5.66 13.45
CA ARG A 158 18.93 -6.74 13.76
C ARG A 158 20.37 -6.21 13.77
N GLN A 159 20.81 -5.46 12.76
CA GLN A 159 22.16 -4.91 12.70
C GLN A 159 22.48 -4.02 13.91
N ILE A 160 21.52 -3.22 14.38
CA ILE A 160 21.72 -2.29 15.49
C ILE A 160 21.73 -2.99 16.85
N TYR A 161 20.86 -4.02 17.02
CA TYR A 161 20.53 -4.54 18.35
C TYR A 161 20.92 -5.99 18.59
N GLU A 162 21.34 -6.78 17.58
CA GLU A 162 21.63 -8.20 17.75
C GLU A 162 22.67 -8.46 18.84
N ASN A 163 23.72 -7.64 18.88
CA ASN A 163 24.78 -7.75 19.89
C ASN A 163 24.35 -7.33 21.32
N ARG A 164 23.15 -6.79 21.46
CA ARG A 164 22.57 -6.36 22.77
C ARG A 164 21.55 -7.38 23.30
N ILE A 165 21.32 -8.46 22.55
CA ILE A 165 20.37 -9.49 22.96
C ILE A 165 21.04 -10.40 23.95
N ASN A 166 20.53 -10.42 25.17
CA ASN A 166 20.91 -11.40 26.17
C ASN A 166 19.73 -12.35 26.43
N ILE A 167 19.95 -13.65 26.22
CA ILE A 167 18.94 -14.69 26.41
C ILE A 167 19.29 -15.51 27.63
N ASN A 168 18.34 -15.67 28.51
CA ASN A 168 18.49 -16.53 29.68
C ASN A 168 18.34 -18.00 29.29
N LEU A 169 19.49 -18.65 28.98
CA LEU A 169 19.53 -20.07 28.59
C LEU A 169 19.05 -20.97 29.72
N SER A 170 19.26 -20.59 30.99
CA SER A 170 18.80 -21.41 32.12
C SER A 170 17.28 -21.51 32.22
N GLU A 171 16.57 -20.45 31.82
CA GLU A 171 15.11 -20.46 31.77
C GLU A 171 14.60 -21.36 30.63
N ILE A 172 15.26 -21.32 29.47
CA ILE A 172 14.95 -22.21 28.35
C ILE A 172 15.18 -23.67 28.75
N ASP A 173 16.29 -23.99 29.44
CA ASP A 173 16.58 -25.35 29.89
C ASP A 173 15.57 -25.83 30.95
N LYS A 174 15.02 -24.96 31.79
CA LYS A 174 13.92 -25.31 32.72
C LYS A 174 12.62 -25.62 31.96
N GLN A 175 12.25 -24.83 30.96
CA GLN A 175 11.07 -25.11 30.16
C GLN A 175 11.17 -26.44 29.44
N LEU A 176 12.35 -26.79 28.91
CA LEU A 176 12.59 -28.05 28.21
C LEU A 176 12.54 -29.28 29.13
N LYS A 177 13.02 -29.16 30.35
CA LYS A 177 13.02 -30.29 31.33
C LYS A 177 11.61 -30.76 31.70
N ASN A 178 10.64 -29.87 31.61
CA ASN A 178 9.26 -30.16 31.94
C ASN A 178 8.49 -30.87 30.83
N ASP A 179 8.96 -30.80 29.55
CA ASP A 179 8.15 -31.20 28.42
C ASP A 179 8.58 -32.44 27.65
N ILE A 180 9.87 -32.95 27.72
CA ILE A 180 10.33 -33.96 26.74
C ILE A 180 11.34 -34.99 27.33
N LYS A 181 11.19 -36.25 26.85
CA LYS A 181 11.98 -37.43 27.29
C LYS A 181 13.14 -37.83 26.37
N SER A 182 13.36 -37.24 25.19
CA SER A 182 14.44 -37.65 24.26
C SER A 182 15.42 -36.51 23.95
N THR A 183 16.74 -36.83 23.89
CA THR A 183 17.84 -35.86 23.81
C THR A 183 17.89 -35.11 22.46
N GLU A 184 17.60 -35.75 21.34
CA GLU A 184 17.72 -35.18 19.98
C GLU A 184 16.58 -34.20 19.66
N VAL A 185 15.37 -34.52 20.15
CA VAL A 185 14.20 -33.61 20.05
C VAL A 185 14.42 -32.38 20.91
N ASN A 186 15.12 -32.51 22.03
CA ASN A 186 15.43 -31.39 22.94
C ASN A 186 16.33 -30.33 22.30
N GLU A 187 17.32 -30.70 21.51
CA GLU A 187 18.24 -29.72 20.90
C GLU A 187 17.55 -28.87 19.80
N LYS A 188 16.77 -29.53 18.95
CA LYS A 188 15.97 -28.80 17.93
C LYS A 188 14.98 -27.85 18.58
N LEU A 189 14.27 -28.31 19.61
CA LEU A 189 13.31 -27.47 20.33
C LEU A 189 14.00 -26.32 21.08
N LYS A 190 15.17 -26.60 21.70
CA LYS A 190 15.99 -25.57 22.34
C LYS A 190 16.37 -24.47 21.37
N ASN A 191 16.84 -24.79 20.18
CA ASN A 191 17.21 -23.84 19.15
C ASN A 191 16.00 -23.03 18.67
N GLN A 192 14.83 -23.65 18.56
CA GLN A 192 13.59 -22.93 18.23
C GLN A 192 13.16 -21.97 19.33
N LEU A 193 13.27 -22.34 20.60
CA LEU A 193 12.96 -21.48 21.72
C LEU A 193 13.92 -20.29 21.80
N ILE A 194 15.24 -20.55 21.64
CA ILE A 194 16.25 -19.47 21.56
C ILE A 194 15.92 -18.47 20.45
N LEU A 195 15.58 -18.97 19.25
CA LEU A 195 15.21 -18.12 18.12
C LEU A 195 13.93 -17.32 18.40
N SER A 196 12.95 -17.96 19.00
CA SER A 196 11.70 -17.32 19.41
C SER A 196 11.95 -16.17 20.41
N GLU A 197 12.77 -16.43 21.45
CA GLU A 197 13.12 -15.41 22.44
C GLU A 197 13.93 -14.26 21.81
N LYS A 198 14.90 -14.58 20.92
CA LYS A 198 15.61 -13.56 20.13
C LYS A 198 14.64 -12.65 19.37
N ASN A 199 13.69 -13.25 18.67
CA ASN A 199 12.72 -12.51 17.88
C ASN A 199 11.79 -11.62 18.76
N LYS A 200 11.38 -12.13 19.93
CA LYS A 200 10.61 -11.33 20.91
C LYS A 200 11.38 -10.09 21.38
N VAL A 201 12.68 -10.26 21.70
CA VAL A 201 13.54 -9.17 22.13
C VAL A 201 13.76 -8.18 20.99
N LEU A 202 14.04 -8.66 19.76
CA LEU A 202 14.17 -7.79 18.58
C LEU A 202 12.90 -7.02 18.29
N ASN A 203 11.73 -7.62 18.46
CA ASN A 203 10.46 -6.94 18.29
C ASN A 203 10.27 -5.80 19.31
N LYS A 204 10.64 -6.01 20.57
CA LYS A 204 10.64 -4.93 21.58
C LYS A 204 11.59 -3.79 21.19
N PHE A 205 12.78 -4.10 20.71
CA PHE A 205 13.71 -3.10 20.20
C PHE A 205 13.14 -2.36 18.98
N SER A 206 12.49 -3.08 18.06
CA SER A 206 11.84 -2.52 16.88
C SER A 206 10.80 -1.47 17.26
N ILE A 207 9.89 -1.80 18.17
CA ILE A 207 8.86 -0.88 18.68
C ILE A 207 9.51 0.34 19.33
N THR A 208 10.46 0.12 20.23
CA THR A 208 11.15 1.23 20.92
C THR A 208 11.92 2.11 19.97
N HIS A 209 12.57 1.52 18.95
CA HIS A 209 13.31 2.27 17.93
C HIS A 209 12.36 3.12 17.08
N LEU A 210 11.22 2.56 16.66
CA LEU A 210 10.21 3.29 15.90
C LEU A 210 9.67 4.50 16.69
N GLU A 211 9.33 4.32 17.96
CA GLU A 211 8.86 5.41 18.81
C GLU A 211 9.91 6.51 19.03
N ARG A 212 11.18 6.16 19.06
CA ARG A 212 12.27 7.14 19.08
C ARG A 212 12.42 7.84 17.73
N SER A 213 12.29 7.11 16.63
CA SER A 213 12.36 7.68 15.29
C SER A 213 11.22 8.67 15.04
N LYS A 214 9.99 8.36 15.45
CA LYS A 214 8.86 9.30 15.37
C LYS A 214 9.19 10.67 15.97
N LYS A 215 9.94 10.71 17.07
CA LYS A 215 10.32 11.97 17.75
C LYS A 215 11.33 12.82 17.01
N LYS A 216 11.99 12.27 15.97
CA LYS A 216 12.95 13.01 15.13
C LYS A 216 12.26 13.84 14.06
N TYR A 217 11.02 13.49 13.69
CA TYR A 217 10.29 14.06 12.57
C TYR A 217 9.17 14.98 13.03
N LEU A 218 8.95 16.06 12.29
CA LEU A 218 7.81 16.95 12.51
C LEU A 218 6.59 16.37 11.83
N ILE A 219 5.69 15.77 12.63
CA ILE A 219 4.44 15.18 12.17
C ILE A 219 3.32 16.19 12.39
N LYS A 220 2.61 16.58 11.32
CA LYS A 220 1.45 17.49 11.41
C LYS A 220 0.24 16.84 10.76
N PHE A 221 -0.87 16.82 11.47
CA PHE A 221 -2.20 16.47 10.96
C PHE A 221 -2.86 17.73 10.39
N LEU A 222 -3.51 17.61 9.23
CA LEU A 222 -4.11 18.73 8.48
C LEU A 222 -5.62 18.56 8.38
#